data_6520b6bc2934ef7e4a11b90f47a52c7a
#
_entry.id   6520b6bc2934ef7e4a11b90f47a52c7a
#
_cell.length_a   1.000
_cell.length_b   1.000
_cell.length_c   1.000
_cell.angle_alpha   90.00
_cell.angle_beta   90.00
_cell.angle_gamma   90.00
#
_symmetry.space_group_name_H-M   'P 1'
#
loop_
_entity.id
_entity.type
_entity.pdbx_description
1 polymer ?
#
loop_
_entity_poly.entity_id
_entity_poly.type
_entity_poly.pdbx_seq_one_letter_code
_entity_poly.pdbx_strand_id
1 'polypeptide(L)'
;MEAVRCASGGGLEKAVERAELVYDDQEVSMELRLEAAKLRIDWYAAQGSYDRCRRVAGEAARLGATVLERDHPLVLMLRNSEAYWLSILGFNDMAARRFSALVADVKARPGLDPQIVFAIRNNSAMPWKNTGKWNRAARVYRELLADMEGARDEDDMTLLTVRDNLAEVLSADRHYGEAIELYERNMDVLLTVVERGDWRVLRLRNEIARNTWMGGDREAGEDLWTVLAEDCRRYLGDRDPLTARIRTILLTLATMRGDDERAERIARKLRDDHPDDWEDCDFTEAVSIVAQAEMGDGDAV
;
A
#
# COMPACT_ATOMS: atom_id res chain seq x y z
N MET A 1 -3.90 -11.17 -1.78
CA MET A 1 -4.67 -11.32 -0.52
C MET A 1 -6.06 -11.93 -0.70
N GLU A 2 -6.72 -11.74 -1.81
CA GLU A 2 -8.05 -12.32 -2.10
C GLU A 2 -8.06 -13.86 -2.26
N ALA A 3 -7.03 -14.45 -2.83
CA ALA A 3 -6.93 -15.90 -3.00
C ALA A 3 -6.86 -16.69 -1.67
N VAL A 4 -6.45 -16.05 -0.58
CA VAL A 4 -6.38 -16.64 0.76
C VAL A 4 -7.74 -16.62 1.49
N ARG A 5 -8.65 -15.71 1.12
CA ARG A 5 -10.00 -15.65 1.70
C ARG A 5 -10.97 -16.71 1.15
N CYS A 6 -10.72 -17.25 -0.04
CA CYS A 6 -11.59 -18.23 -0.70
C CYS A 6 -11.25 -19.70 -0.42
N ALA A 7 -10.12 -20.01 0.23
CA ALA A 7 -9.84 -21.37 0.68
C ALA A 7 -10.63 -21.64 1.97
N SER A 8 -11.55 -22.59 1.94
CA SER A 8 -12.27 -23.09 3.12
C SER A 8 -11.29 -23.26 4.29
N GLY A 9 -11.53 -22.59 5.43
CA GLY A 9 -10.59 -22.44 6.54
C GLY A 9 -9.86 -23.71 7.00
N GLY A 10 -10.44 -24.90 6.86
CA GLY A 10 -9.81 -26.16 7.24
C GLY A 10 -8.70 -26.66 6.29
N GLY A 11 -8.62 -26.19 5.05
CA GLY A 11 -7.55 -26.58 4.12
C GLY A 11 -6.24 -25.82 4.36
N LEU A 12 -6.37 -24.55 4.71
CA LEU A 12 -5.21 -23.66 4.93
C LEU A 12 -4.56 -23.93 6.30
N GLU A 13 -5.36 -24.19 7.33
CA GLU A 13 -4.87 -24.58 8.66
C GLU A 13 -4.01 -25.86 8.61
N LYS A 14 -4.49 -26.90 7.90
CA LYS A 14 -3.70 -28.11 7.64
C LYS A 14 -2.42 -27.86 6.83
N ALA A 15 -2.44 -26.90 5.91
CA ALA A 15 -1.24 -26.53 5.15
C ALA A 15 -0.18 -25.89 6.07
N VAL A 16 -0.60 -25.10 7.04
CA VAL A 16 0.30 -24.47 8.02
C VAL A 16 0.86 -25.49 9.01
N GLU A 17 0.03 -26.40 9.52
CA GLU A 17 0.51 -27.51 10.36
C GLU A 17 1.59 -28.35 9.64
N ARG A 18 1.38 -28.63 8.34
CA ARG A 18 2.39 -29.31 7.52
C ARG A 18 3.65 -28.48 7.33
N ALA A 19 3.50 -27.17 7.13
CA ALA A 19 4.64 -26.25 7.01
C ALA A 19 5.45 -26.19 8.33
N GLU A 20 4.82 -26.30 9.50
CA GLU A 20 5.51 -26.40 10.77
C GLU A 20 6.33 -27.70 10.86
N LEU A 21 5.76 -28.83 10.49
CA LEU A 21 6.48 -30.12 10.46
C LEU A 21 7.68 -30.05 9.49
N VAL A 22 7.51 -29.48 8.30
CA VAL A 22 8.60 -29.34 7.31
C VAL A 22 9.69 -28.40 7.85
N TYR A 23 9.31 -27.31 8.52
CA TYR A 23 10.27 -26.35 9.08
C TYR A 23 11.13 -26.97 10.18
N ASP A 24 10.55 -27.81 11.02
CA ASP A 24 11.24 -28.44 12.17
C ASP A 24 12.04 -29.68 11.78
N ASP A 25 11.76 -30.30 10.64
CA ASP A 25 12.43 -31.50 10.18
C ASP A 25 13.86 -31.22 9.69
N GLN A 26 14.84 -31.78 10.38
CA GLN A 26 16.27 -31.58 10.10
C GLN A 26 16.76 -32.40 8.88
N GLU A 27 15.99 -33.39 8.42
CA GLU A 27 16.30 -34.17 7.22
C GLU A 27 15.86 -33.44 5.93
N VAL A 28 15.00 -32.42 6.06
CA VAL A 28 14.56 -31.58 4.95
C VAL A 28 15.62 -30.51 4.62
N SER A 29 15.81 -30.23 3.33
CA SER A 29 16.77 -29.20 2.90
C SER A 29 16.46 -27.83 3.53
N MET A 30 17.48 -27.00 3.75
CA MET A 30 17.32 -25.68 4.36
C MET A 30 16.38 -24.81 3.54
N GLU A 31 16.49 -24.84 2.21
CA GLU A 31 15.64 -24.05 1.31
C GLU A 31 14.16 -24.39 1.50
N LEU A 32 13.79 -25.66 1.58
CA LEU A 32 12.40 -26.10 1.81
C LEU A 32 11.90 -25.68 3.20
N ARG A 33 12.77 -25.74 4.21
CA ARG A 33 12.45 -25.25 5.55
C ARG A 33 12.17 -23.75 5.56
N LEU A 34 12.96 -22.96 4.84
CA LEU A 34 12.76 -21.52 4.72
C LEU A 34 11.50 -21.17 3.92
N GLU A 35 11.18 -21.93 2.86
CA GLU A 35 9.89 -21.77 2.15
C GLU A 35 8.70 -22.11 3.05
N ALA A 36 8.80 -23.14 3.88
CA ALA A 36 7.78 -23.46 4.88
C ALA A 36 7.60 -22.32 5.90
N ALA A 37 8.68 -21.65 6.31
CA ALA A 37 8.60 -20.48 7.18
C ALA A 37 7.85 -19.31 6.50
N LYS A 38 8.04 -19.08 5.20
CA LYS A 38 7.30 -18.05 4.45
C LYS A 38 5.79 -18.33 4.45
N LEU A 39 5.37 -19.56 4.20
CA LEU A 39 3.94 -19.95 4.27
C LEU A 39 3.34 -19.68 5.66
N ARG A 40 4.09 -19.94 6.73
CA ARG A 40 3.66 -19.62 8.10
C ARG A 40 3.53 -18.12 8.33
N ILE A 41 4.44 -17.32 7.79
CA ILE A 41 4.38 -15.85 7.87
C ILE A 41 3.12 -15.34 7.19
N ASP A 42 2.84 -15.81 5.97
CA ASP A 42 1.65 -15.39 5.22
C ASP A 42 0.36 -15.75 5.96
N TRP A 43 0.32 -16.93 6.57
CA TRP A 43 -0.80 -17.35 7.41
C TRP A 43 -1.00 -16.46 8.64
N TYR A 44 0.07 -16.21 9.40
CA TYR A 44 -0.03 -15.35 10.57
C TYR A 44 -0.38 -13.91 10.21
N ALA A 45 0.07 -13.43 9.05
CA ALA A 45 -0.31 -12.12 8.51
C ALA A 45 -1.81 -12.04 8.22
N ALA A 46 -2.39 -13.08 7.61
CA ALA A 46 -3.83 -13.17 7.35
C ALA A 46 -4.69 -13.17 8.63
N GLN A 47 -4.11 -13.63 9.75
CA GLN A 47 -4.75 -13.61 11.07
C GLN A 47 -4.46 -12.34 11.88
N GLY A 48 -3.74 -11.36 11.35
CA GLY A 48 -3.31 -10.17 12.08
C GLY A 48 -2.27 -10.43 13.18
N SER A 49 -1.66 -11.64 13.21
CA SER A 49 -0.68 -12.04 14.22
C SER A 49 0.74 -11.56 13.89
N TYR A 50 0.92 -10.26 13.74
CA TYR A 50 2.13 -9.61 13.21
C TYR A 50 3.39 -9.86 14.03
N ASP A 51 3.29 -10.01 15.36
CA ASP A 51 4.45 -10.38 16.20
C ASP A 51 4.92 -11.81 15.89
N ARG A 52 4.01 -12.75 15.59
CA ARG A 52 4.38 -14.10 15.15
C ARG A 52 5.07 -14.05 13.79
N CYS A 53 4.58 -13.24 12.84
CA CYS A 53 5.25 -13.02 11.55
C CYS A 53 6.70 -12.58 11.75
N ARG A 54 6.92 -11.57 12.57
CA ARG A 54 8.25 -11.04 12.89
C ARG A 54 9.16 -12.11 13.49
N ARG A 55 8.66 -12.88 14.48
CA ARG A 55 9.45 -13.92 15.14
C ARG A 55 9.87 -15.02 14.18
N VAL A 56 8.91 -15.58 13.43
CA VAL A 56 9.19 -16.64 12.46
C VAL A 56 10.16 -16.16 11.39
N ALA A 57 9.97 -14.94 10.85
CA ALA A 57 10.88 -14.37 9.86
C ALA A 57 12.31 -14.22 10.41
N GLY A 58 12.47 -13.69 11.62
CA GLY A 58 13.77 -13.48 12.23
C GLY A 58 14.48 -14.82 12.62
N GLU A 59 13.74 -15.80 13.12
CA GLU A 59 14.26 -17.14 13.45
C GLU A 59 14.70 -17.88 12.18
N ALA A 60 13.86 -17.91 11.17
CA ALA A 60 14.15 -18.55 9.88
C ALA A 60 15.33 -17.89 9.16
N ALA A 61 15.42 -16.56 9.19
CA ALA A 61 16.54 -15.83 8.60
C ALA A 61 17.87 -16.17 9.31
N ARG A 62 17.88 -16.25 10.63
CA ARG A 62 19.07 -16.65 11.41
C ARG A 62 19.45 -18.10 11.11
N LEU A 63 18.48 -19.01 11.14
CA LEU A 63 18.71 -20.43 10.86
C LEU A 63 19.26 -20.60 9.43
N GLY A 64 18.63 -19.98 8.45
CA GLY A 64 19.09 -20.04 7.04
C GLY A 64 20.53 -19.52 6.87
N ALA A 65 20.89 -18.45 7.57
CA ALA A 65 22.24 -17.88 7.52
C ALA A 65 23.34 -18.75 8.15
N THR A 66 22.98 -19.82 8.89
CA THR A 66 23.97 -20.79 9.42
C THR A 66 24.39 -21.85 8.40
N VAL A 67 23.56 -22.09 7.39
CA VAL A 67 23.77 -23.16 6.37
C VAL A 67 23.96 -22.56 4.97
N LEU A 68 23.13 -21.58 4.66
CA LEU A 68 23.22 -20.80 3.43
C LEU A 68 24.00 -19.51 3.70
N GLU A 69 24.50 -18.86 2.67
CA GLU A 69 25.13 -17.57 2.81
C GLU A 69 24.13 -16.51 3.30
N ARG A 70 24.61 -15.50 4.04
CA ARG A 70 23.77 -14.43 4.59
C ARG A 70 23.04 -13.62 3.49
N ASP A 71 23.58 -13.57 2.30
CA ASP A 71 23.03 -12.93 1.11
C ASP A 71 22.31 -13.90 0.17
N HIS A 72 22.05 -15.14 0.61
CA HIS A 72 21.21 -16.07 -0.13
C HIS A 72 19.79 -15.48 -0.31
N PRO A 73 19.17 -15.58 -1.50
CA PRO A 73 17.86 -14.98 -1.81
C PRO A 73 16.79 -15.21 -0.75
N LEU A 74 16.60 -16.44 -0.28
CA LEU A 74 15.62 -16.76 0.76
C LEU A 74 15.95 -16.11 2.09
N VAL A 75 17.22 -16.04 2.46
CA VAL A 75 17.66 -15.38 3.69
C VAL A 75 17.42 -13.87 3.61
N LEU A 76 17.73 -13.26 2.47
CA LEU A 76 17.44 -11.83 2.22
C LEU A 76 15.94 -11.52 2.33
N MET A 77 15.09 -12.35 1.72
CA MET A 77 13.64 -12.18 1.78
C MET A 77 13.08 -12.34 3.20
N LEU A 78 13.58 -13.28 3.98
CA LEU A 78 13.16 -13.44 5.39
C LEU A 78 13.64 -12.29 6.28
N ARG A 79 14.85 -11.78 6.04
CA ARG A 79 15.37 -10.56 6.71
C ARG A 79 14.54 -9.33 6.34
N ASN A 80 14.11 -9.23 5.08
CA ASN A 80 13.19 -8.20 4.61
C ASN A 80 11.83 -8.31 5.34
N SER A 81 11.28 -9.52 5.45
CA SER A 81 10.05 -9.77 6.20
C SER A 81 10.19 -9.41 7.70
N GLU A 82 11.28 -9.77 8.36
CA GLU A 82 11.53 -9.36 9.76
C GLU A 82 11.53 -7.82 9.90
N ALA A 83 12.22 -7.12 9.02
CA ALA A 83 12.30 -5.66 9.04
C ALA A 83 10.93 -5.00 8.72
N TYR A 84 10.18 -5.57 7.79
CA TYR A 84 8.82 -5.14 7.46
C TYR A 84 7.89 -5.24 8.68
N TRP A 85 7.84 -6.40 9.32
CA TRP A 85 6.99 -6.60 10.50
C TRP A 85 7.43 -5.80 11.71
N LEU A 86 8.71 -5.52 11.87
CA LEU A 86 9.18 -4.53 12.86
C LEU A 86 8.57 -3.16 12.62
N SER A 87 8.47 -2.73 11.36
CA SER A 87 7.87 -1.44 10.99
C SER A 87 6.36 -1.40 11.24
N ILE A 88 5.65 -2.48 10.90
CA ILE A 88 4.21 -2.64 11.17
C ILE A 88 3.92 -2.59 12.68
N LEU A 89 4.80 -3.18 13.50
CA LEU A 89 4.68 -3.18 14.96
C LEU A 89 5.15 -1.87 15.62
N GLY A 90 5.54 -0.87 14.84
CA GLY A 90 5.98 0.43 15.35
C GLY A 90 7.46 0.52 15.77
N PHE A 91 8.25 -0.57 15.66
CA PHE A 91 9.68 -0.57 15.98
C PHE A 91 10.52 0.05 14.84
N ASN A 92 10.15 1.27 14.42
CA ASN A 92 10.66 1.90 13.20
C ASN A 92 12.18 2.14 13.20
N ASP A 93 12.80 2.48 14.33
CA ASP A 93 14.26 2.64 14.41
C ASP A 93 15.00 1.31 14.20
N MET A 94 14.45 0.22 14.72
CA MET A 94 15.02 -1.11 14.49
C MET A 94 14.84 -1.54 13.03
N ALA A 95 13.66 -1.33 12.47
CA ALA A 95 13.36 -1.60 11.07
C ALA A 95 14.29 -0.83 10.13
N ALA A 96 14.49 0.48 10.37
CA ALA A 96 15.38 1.31 9.58
C ALA A 96 16.84 0.79 9.58
N ARG A 97 17.35 0.37 10.76
CA ARG A 97 18.69 -0.23 10.85
C ARG A 97 18.77 -1.56 10.08
N ARG A 98 17.74 -2.42 10.17
CA ARG A 98 17.69 -3.69 9.44
C ARG A 98 17.64 -3.47 7.94
N PHE A 99 16.79 -2.56 7.47
CA PHE A 99 16.72 -2.20 6.05
C PHE A 99 18.02 -1.58 5.53
N SER A 100 18.67 -0.71 6.31
CA SER A 100 19.95 -0.12 5.91
C SER A 100 21.01 -1.19 5.67
N ALA A 101 21.10 -2.20 6.54
CA ALA A 101 22.01 -3.33 6.36
C ALA A 101 21.65 -4.18 5.13
N LEU A 102 20.32 -4.45 4.92
CA LEU A 102 19.84 -5.20 3.77
C LEU A 102 20.16 -4.49 2.44
N VAL A 103 19.89 -3.18 2.37
CA VAL A 103 20.19 -2.37 1.18
C VAL A 103 21.69 -2.39 0.87
N ALA A 104 22.56 -2.37 1.89
CA ALA A 104 24.00 -2.50 1.70
C ALA A 104 24.39 -3.89 1.16
N ASP A 105 23.81 -4.96 1.73
CA ASP A 105 24.07 -6.34 1.30
C ASP A 105 23.64 -6.55 -0.18
N VAL A 106 22.47 -6.07 -0.60
CA VAL A 106 22.03 -6.23 -2.01
C VAL A 106 22.83 -5.37 -2.98
N LYS A 107 23.31 -4.20 -2.56
CA LYS A 107 24.22 -3.37 -3.38
C LYS A 107 25.59 -4.03 -3.59
N ALA A 108 26.06 -4.78 -2.61
CA ALA A 108 27.34 -5.48 -2.68
C ALA A 108 27.31 -6.75 -3.55
N ARG A 109 26.12 -7.25 -3.91
CA ARG A 109 25.95 -8.49 -4.68
C ARG A 109 25.27 -8.22 -6.04
N PRO A 110 26.03 -7.93 -7.09
CA PRO A 110 25.47 -7.84 -8.45
C PRO A 110 24.92 -9.19 -8.91
N GLY A 111 23.86 -9.17 -9.71
CA GLY A 111 23.24 -10.39 -10.27
C GLY A 111 22.17 -11.04 -9.37
N LEU A 112 21.79 -10.41 -8.26
CA LEU A 112 20.57 -10.79 -7.54
C LEU A 112 19.33 -10.60 -8.42
N ASP A 113 18.31 -11.42 -8.14
CA ASP A 113 16.99 -11.24 -8.75
C ASP A 113 16.49 -9.79 -8.54
N PRO A 114 16.18 -9.06 -9.63
CA PRO A 114 15.69 -7.68 -9.54
C PRO A 114 14.47 -7.51 -8.66
N GLN A 115 13.62 -8.54 -8.53
CA GLN A 115 12.43 -8.50 -7.68
C GLN A 115 12.80 -8.48 -6.18
N ILE A 116 13.84 -9.20 -5.79
CA ILE A 116 14.35 -9.19 -4.41
C ILE A 116 14.95 -7.83 -4.08
N VAL A 117 15.76 -7.29 -4.97
CA VAL A 117 16.38 -5.95 -4.83
C VAL A 117 15.28 -4.90 -4.70
N PHE A 118 14.27 -4.96 -5.58
CA PHE A 118 13.12 -4.07 -5.54
C PHE A 118 12.38 -4.16 -4.20
N ALA A 119 11.97 -5.36 -3.79
CA ALA A 119 11.19 -5.55 -2.57
C ALA A 119 11.90 -4.97 -1.33
N ILE A 120 13.21 -5.21 -1.21
CA ILE A 120 14.02 -4.71 -0.08
C ILE A 120 14.11 -3.17 -0.12
N ARG A 121 14.41 -2.60 -1.28
CA ARG A 121 14.55 -1.14 -1.41
C ARG A 121 13.22 -0.43 -1.22
N ASN A 122 12.15 -0.93 -1.83
CA ASN A 122 10.81 -0.39 -1.67
C ASN A 122 10.38 -0.39 -0.20
N ASN A 123 10.52 -1.52 0.49
CA ASN A 123 10.13 -1.64 1.89
C ASN A 123 11.01 -0.81 2.84
N SER A 124 12.23 -0.45 2.43
CA SER A 124 13.14 0.36 3.26
C SER A 124 12.66 1.79 3.50
N ALA A 125 11.69 2.27 2.73
CA ALA A 125 11.03 3.55 2.96
C ALA A 125 10.00 3.53 4.10
N MET A 126 9.45 2.35 4.43
CA MET A 126 8.33 2.21 5.37
C MET A 126 8.58 2.79 6.77
N PRO A 127 9.75 2.56 7.43
CA PRO A 127 10.02 3.17 8.74
C PRO A 127 9.99 4.70 8.71
N TRP A 128 10.36 5.30 7.59
CA TRP A 128 10.35 6.74 7.41
C TRP A 128 8.93 7.26 7.18
N LYS A 129 8.10 6.56 6.40
CA LYS A 129 6.66 6.84 6.25
C LYS A 129 5.97 6.81 7.63
N ASN A 130 6.14 5.72 8.39
CA ASN A 130 5.50 5.53 9.69
C ASN A 130 5.91 6.57 10.75
N THR A 131 7.04 7.25 10.57
CA THR A 131 7.55 8.27 11.49
C THR A 131 7.43 9.70 10.95
N GLY A 132 6.67 9.90 9.88
CA GLY A 132 6.48 11.21 9.25
C GLY A 132 7.74 11.84 8.66
N LYS A 133 8.79 11.04 8.44
CA LYS A 133 10.06 11.52 7.84
C LYS A 133 9.96 11.44 6.32
N TRP A 134 8.98 12.16 5.77
CA TRP A 134 8.56 12.10 4.37
C TRP A 134 9.72 12.32 3.40
N ASN A 135 10.56 13.33 3.64
CA ASN A 135 11.75 13.60 2.82
C ASN A 135 12.73 12.43 2.72
N ARG A 136 12.84 11.60 3.77
CA ARG A 136 13.68 10.38 3.74
C ARG A 136 13.01 9.27 2.93
N ALA A 137 11.72 9.09 3.09
CA ALA A 137 10.94 8.12 2.31
C ALA A 137 10.97 8.49 0.81
N ALA A 138 10.72 9.76 0.47
CA ALA A 138 10.76 10.25 -0.90
C ALA A 138 12.14 10.05 -1.55
N ARG A 139 13.23 10.26 -0.79
CA ARG A 139 14.59 10.00 -1.30
C ARG A 139 14.77 8.54 -1.70
N VAL A 140 14.32 7.59 -0.87
CA VAL A 140 14.40 6.15 -1.18
C VAL A 140 13.69 5.84 -2.48
N TYR A 141 12.47 6.35 -2.66
CA TYR A 141 11.67 6.10 -3.86
C TYR A 141 12.25 6.82 -5.09
N ARG A 142 12.76 8.06 -4.97
CA ARG A 142 13.41 8.77 -6.08
C ARG A 142 14.68 8.04 -6.56
N GLU A 143 15.52 7.55 -5.63
CA GLU A 143 16.68 6.74 -5.98
C GLU A 143 16.29 5.43 -6.66
N LEU A 144 15.25 4.77 -6.17
CA LEU A 144 14.75 3.52 -6.76
C LEU A 144 14.17 3.77 -8.17
N LEU A 145 13.39 4.83 -8.32
CA LEU A 145 12.80 5.24 -9.60
C LEU A 145 13.89 5.57 -10.64
N ALA A 146 14.90 6.35 -10.27
CA ALA A 146 16.01 6.70 -11.15
C ALA A 146 16.80 5.47 -11.65
N ASP A 147 16.95 4.44 -10.81
CA ASP A 147 17.63 3.19 -11.20
C ASP A 147 16.76 2.31 -12.12
N MET A 148 15.44 2.51 -12.13
CA MET A 148 14.50 1.72 -12.93
C MET A 148 14.14 2.40 -14.26
N GLU A 149 14.07 3.74 -14.28
CA GLU A 149 13.75 4.50 -15.48
C GLU A 149 14.82 4.28 -16.56
N GLY A 150 14.37 3.97 -17.76
CA GLY A 150 15.25 3.62 -18.88
C GLY A 150 15.80 2.18 -18.88
N ALA A 151 15.65 1.44 -17.77
CA ALA A 151 16.02 0.02 -17.68
C ALA A 151 14.79 -0.91 -17.75
N ARG A 152 13.58 -0.38 -17.64
CA ARG A 152 12.30 -1.10 -17.68
C ARG A 152 11.32 -0.41 -18.63
N ASP A 153 10.38 -1.17 -19.12
CA ASP A 153 9.27 -0.63 -19.90
C ASP A 153 8.39 0.27 -19.02
N GLU A 154 7.78 1.30 -19.62
CA GLU A 154 6.97 2.27 -18.90
C GLU A 154 5.75 1.63 -18.22
N ASP A 155 5.21 0.53 -18.76
CA ASP A 155 4.09 -0.23 -18.23
C ASP A 155 4.49 -1.33 -17.23
N ASP A 156 5.79 -1.43 -16.87
CA ASP A 156 6.24 -2.35 -15.82
C ASP A 156 5.53 -2.02 -14.50
N MET A 157 4.76 -2.97 -14.00
CA MET A 157 3.97 -2.80 -12.77
C MET A 157 4.81 -2.42 -11.54
N THR A 158 6.10 -2.78 -11.54
CA THR A 158 7.02 -2.42 -10.46
C THR A 158 7.36 -0.93 -10.53
N LEU A 159 7.58 -0.41 -11.75
CA LEU A 159 7.82 1.02 -11.99
C LEU A 159 6.61 1.86 -11.59
N LEU A 160 5.41 1.44 -12.01
CA LEU A 160 4.16 2.09 -11.60
C LEU A 160 3.98 2.10 -10.08
N THR A 161 4.33 0.99 -9.41
CA THR A 161 4.27 0.91 -7.94
C THR A 161 5.22 1.88 -7.25
N VAL A 162 6.45 2.07 -7.77
CA VAL A 162 7.40 3.05 -7.18
C VAL A 162 6.90 4.48 -7.34
N ARG A 163 6.38 4.82 -8.54
CA ARG A 163 5.79 6.15 -8.79
C ARG A 163 4.61 6.42 -7.85
N ASP A 164 3.75 5.42 -7.67
CA ASP A 164 2.60 5.49 -6.76
C ASP A 164 3.03 5.74 -5.30
N ASN A 165 4.00 4.96 -4.83
CA ASN A 165 4.56 5.12 -3.48
C ASN A 165 5.25 6.47 -3.28
N LEU A 166 5.93 6.99 -4.31
CA LEU A 166 6.54 8.33 -4.27
C LEU A 166 5.46 9.41 -4.20
N ALA A 167 4.42 9.30 -5.04
CA ALA A 167 3.30 10.24 -5.05
C ALA A 167 2.57 10.28 -3.70
N GLU A 168 2.33 9.10 -3.09
CA GLU A 168 1.74 9.01 -1.75
C GLU A 168 2.57 9.76 -0.69
N VAL A 169 3.88 9.59 -0.71
CA VAL A 169 4.79 10.26 0.23
C VAL A 169 4.84 11.76 -0.01
N LEU A 170 4.86 12.19 -1.27
CA LEU A 170 4.83 13.62 -1.65
C LEU A 170 3.51 14.28 -1.24
N SER A 171 2.39 13.58 -1.44
CA SER A 171 1.08 14.03 -0.97
C SER A 171 1.06 14.22 0.55
N ALA A 172 1.63 13.27 1.31
CA ALA A 172 1.73 13.36 2.77
C ALA A 172 2.66 14.50 3.22
N ASP A 173 3.67 14.85 2.42
CA ASP A 173 4.60 15.97 2.64
C ASP A 173 4.09 17.28 2.02
N ARG A 174 2.82 17.35 1.61
CA ARG A 174 2.13 18.50 1.02
C ARG A 174 2.70 18.98 -0.34
N HIS A 175 3.46 18.16 -1.03
CA HIS A 175 3.93 18.42 -2.40
C HIS A 175 2.88 17.92 -3.40
N TYR A 176 1.66 18.49 -3.32
CA TYR A 176 0.49 18.00 -4.03
C TYR A 176 0.65 18.04 -5.55
N GLY A 177 1.29 19.10 -6.10
CA GLY A 177 1.52 19.22 -7.54
C GLY A 177 2.41 18.10 -8.08
N GLU A 178 3.55 17.82 -7.42
CA GLU A 178 4.43 16.71 -7.82
C GLU A 178 3.72 15.35 -7.70
N ALA A 179 2.88 15.17 -6.67
CA ALA A 179 2.10 13.96 -6.50
C ALA A 179 1.09 13.76 -7.64
N ILE A 180 0.38 14.81 -8.04
CA ILE A 180 -0.55 14.80 -9.17
C ILE A 180 0.17 14.37 -10.45
N GLU A 181 1.30 14.98 -10.79
CA GLU A 181 2.08 14.66 -11.98
C GLU A 181 2.46 13.18 -12.07
N LEU A 182 2.85 12.57 -10.93
CA LEU A 182 3.18 11.14 -10.87
C LEU A 182 1.95 10.24 -11.03
N TYR A 183 0.82 10.61 -10.43
CA TYR A 183 -0.43 9.86 -10.58
C TYR A 183 -0.97 9.96 -12.01
N GLU A 184 -0.91 11.14 -12.64
CA GLU A 184 -1.30 11.34 -14.04
C GLU A 184 -0.41 10.51 -14.97
N ARG A 185 0.90 10.53 -14.80
CA ARG A 185 1.82 9.68 -15.57
C ARG A 185 1.49 8.19 -15.45
N ASN A 186 1.21 7.70 -14.24
CA ASN A 186 0.79 6.32 -14.04
C ASN A 186 -0.58 6.03 -14.71
N MET A 187 -1.51 6.97 -14.62
CA MET A 187 -2.82 6.85 -15.24
C MET A 187 -2.72 6.79 -16.78
N ASP A 188 -1.92 7.65 -17.39
CA ASP A 188 -1.70 7.66 -18.84
C ASP A 188 -1.12 6.34 -19.33
N VAL A 189 -0.14 5.78 -18.62
CA VAL A 189 0.42 4.46 -18.92
C VAL A 189 -0.63 3.37 -18.79
N LEU A 190 -1.40 3.33 -17.69
CA LEU A 190 -2.44 2.33 -17.51
C LEU A 190 -3.51 2.39 -18.61
N LEU A 191 -3.91 3.58 -19.04
CA LEU A 191 -4.90 3.76 -20.10
C LEU A 191 -4.45 3.23 -21.47
N THR A 192 -3.18 2.91 -21.67
CA THR A 192 -2.71 2.23 -22.88
C THR A 192 -3.00 0.72 -22.89
N VAL A 193 -3.20 0.12 -21.68
CA VAL A 193 -3.33 -1.33 -21.50
C VAL A 193 -4.65 -1.77 -20.86
N VAL A 194 -5.39 -0.83 -20.25
CA VAL A 194 -6.69 -1.10 -19.62
C VAL A 194 -7.74 -0.05 -19.99
N GLU A 195 -9.01 -0.38 -19.78
CA GLU A 195 -10.12 0.53 -20.00
C GLU A 195 -10.24 1.58 -18.88
N ARG A 196 -10.94 2.70 -19.18
CA ARG A 196 -11.19 3.80 -18.22
C ARG A 196 -11.93 3.38 -16.96
N GLY A 197 -12.69 2.28 -17.00
CA GLY A 197 -13.42 1.72 -15.89
C GLY A 197 -12.60 0.75 -15.02
N ASP A 198 -11.35 0.50 -15.36
CA ASP A 198 -10.47 -0.33 -14.50
C ASP A 198 -10.29 0.32 -13.14
N TRP A 199 -10.42 -0.47 -12.08
CA TRP A 199 -10.38 0.02 -10.70
C TRP A 199 -9.08 0.77 -10.37
N ARG A 200 -7.96 0.43 -11.01
CA ARG A 200 -6.66 1.11 -10.82
C ARG A 200 -6.71 2.54 -11.35
N VAL A 201 -7.35 2.74 -12.53
CA VAL A 201 -7.53 4.06 -13.12
C VAL A 201 -8.47 4.90 -12.25
N LEU A 202 -9.58 4.32 -11.79
CA LEU A 202 -10.53 5.03 -10.91
C LEU A 202 -9.89 5.40 -9.57
N ARG A 203 -9.03 4.53 -9.01
CA ARG A 203 -8.25 4.82 -7.80
C ARG A 203 -7.29 5.99 -8.01
N LEU A 204 -6.53 6.01 -9.12
CA LEU A 204 -5.61 7.12 -9.42
C LEU A 204 -6.38 8.44 -9.58
N ARG A 205 -7.54 8.44 -10.22
CA ARG A 205 -8.40 9.62 -10.33
C ARG A 205 -8.87 10.12 -8.96
N ASN A 206 -9.15 9.23 -8.02
CA ASN A 206 -9.43 9.63 -6.63
C ASN A 206 -8.22 10.31 -5.98
N GLU A 207 -7.01 9.77 -6.16
CA GLU A 207 -5.80 10.41 -5.62
C GLU A 207 -5.52 11.78 -6.25
N ILE A 208 -5.74 11.92 -7.55
CA ILE A 208 -5.63 13.21 -8.26
C ILE A 208 -6.64 14.22 -7.69
N ALA A 209 -7.92 13.83 -7.59
CA ALA A 209 -8.96 14.70 -7.04
C ALA A 209 -8.63 15.15 -5.60
N ARG A 210 -8.18 14.21 -4.76
CA ARG A 210 -7.77 14.49 -3.38
C ARG A 210 -6.61 15.47 -3.32
N ASN A 211 -5.57 15.27 -4.13
CA ASN A 211 -4.40 16.15 -4.13
C ASN A 211 -4.73 17.53 -4.73
N THR A 212 -5.62 17.62 -5.73
CA THR A 212 -6.11 18.89 -6.26
C THR A 212 -6.84 19.69 -5.18
N TRP A 213 -7.75 19.04 -4.46
CA TRP A 213 -8.50 19.66 -3.37
C TRP A 213 -7.61 20.08 -2.21
N MET A 214 -6.67 19.23 -1.77
CA MET A 214 -5.70 19.51 -0.72
C MET A 214 -4.68 20.58 -1.11
N GLY A 215 -4.36 20.69 -2.40
CA GLY A 215 -3.48 21.71 -2.98
C GLY A 215 -4.10 23.10 -3.05
N GLY A 216 -5.38 23.24 -2.65
CA GLY A 216 -6.09 24.53 -2.56
C GLY A 216 -7.14 24.75 -3.66
N ASP A 217 -7.12 24.02 -4.74
CA ASP A 217 -8.18 24.09 -5.77
C ASP A 217 -9.37 23.21 -5.37
N ARG A 218 -10.11 23.68 -4.37
CA ARG A 218 -11.22 22.95 -3.77
C ARG A 218 -12.38 22.73 -4.74
N GLU A 219 -12.64 23.69 -5.64
CA GLU A 219 -13.71 23.60 -6.64
C GLU A 219 -13.37 22.51 -7.66
N ALA A 220 -12.18 22.55 -8.27
CA ALA A 220 -11.75 21.53 -9.22
C ALA A 220 -11.66 20.14 -8.59
N GLY A 221 -11.17 20.02 -7.35
CA GLY A 221 -11.12 18.73 -6.64
C GLY A 221 -12.50 18.11 -6.44
N GLU A 222 -13.50 18.91 -6.04
CA GLU A 222 -14.89 18.45 -5.88
C GLU A 222 -15.54 18.07 -7.20
N ASP A 223 -15.28 18.84 -8.28
CA ASP A 223 -15.76 18.51 -9.62
C ASP A 223 -15.18 17.17 -10.11
N LEU A 224 -13.89 16.94 -9.88
CA LEU A 224 -13.25 15.66 -10.19
C LEU A 224 -13.91 14.49 -9.44
N TRP A 225 -14.21 14.63 -8.14
CA TRP A 225 -14.93 13.59 -7.39
C TRP A 225 -16.38 13.43 -7.86
N THR A 226 -17.05 14.50 -8.27
CA THR A 226 -18.43 14.42 -8.78
C THR A 226 -18.49 13.60 -10.06
N VAL A 227 -17.58 13.83 -11.02
CA VAL A 227 -17.47 13.04 -12.24
C VAL A 227 -17.05 11.59 -11.92
N LEU A 228 -16.08 11.42 -11.00
CA LEU A 228 -15.62 10.10 -10.60
C LEU A 228 -16.70 9.26 -9.94
N ALA A 229 -17.59 9.85 -9.11
CA ALA A 229 -18.70 9.15 -8.47
C ALA A 229 -19.64 8.51 -9.52
N GLU A 230 -19.92 9.21 -10.60
CA GLU A 230 -20.77 8.70 -11.68
C GLU A 230 -20.07 7.58 -12.47
N ASP A 231 -18.76 7.73 -12.73
CA ASP A 231 -17.98 6.70 -13.42
C ASP A 231 -17.84 5.44 -12.54
N CYS A 232 -17.54 5.58 -11.25
CA CYS A 232 -17.49 4.45 -10.32
C CYS A 232 -18.84 3.72 -10.30
N ARG A 233 -19.95 4.45 -10.20
CA ARG A 233 -21.29 3.86 -10.29
C ARG A 233 -21.50 3.07 -11.59
N ARG A 234 -21.09 3.65 -12.70
CA ARG A 234 -21.29 3.07 -14.04
C ARG A 234 -20.47 1.80 -14.26
N TYR A 235 -19.21 1.79 -13.81
CA TYR A 235 -18.25 0.71 -14.12
C TYR A 235 -18.15 -0.34 -13.01
N LEU A 236 -18.26 0.06 -11.75
CA LEU A 236 -18.12 -0.82 -10.59
C LEU A 236 -19.47 -1.17 -9.94
N GLY A 237 -20.48 -0.31 -10.12
CA GLY A 237 -21.80 -0.44 -9.52
C GLY A 237 -21.97 0.38 -8.24
N ASP A 238 -23.22 0.46 -7.79
CA ASP A 238 -23.62 1.29 -6.64
C ASP A 238 -23.06 0.76 -5.30
N ARG A 239 -22.88 -0.57 -5.16
CA ARG A 239 -22.40 -1.23 -3.94
C ARG A 239 -20.89 -1.42 -3.86
N ASP A 240 -20.15 -0.98 -4.85
CA ASP A 240 -18.70 -1.08 -4.82
C ASP A 240 -18.09 -0.16 -3.74
N PRO A 241 -17.09 -0.62 -2.97
CA PRO A 241 -16.48 0.15 -1.90
C PRO A 241 -15.91 1.51 -2.37
N LEU A 242 -15.34 1.60 -3.57
CA LEU A 242 -14.84 2.86 -4.11
C LEU A 242 -15.99 3.82 -4.42
N THR A 243 -17.11 3.32 -4.97
CA THR A 243 -18.31 4.13 -5.22
C THR A 243 -18.86 4.70 -3.92
N ALA A 244 -18.98 3.87 -2.88
CA ALA A 244 -19.42 4.31 -1.57
C ALA A 244 -18.48 5.35 -0.97
N ARG A 245 -17.18 5.12 -1.02
CA ARG A 245 -16.13 6.03 -0.52
C ARG A 245 -16.20 7.42 -1.16
N ILE A 246 -16.29 7.48 -2.50
CA ILE A 246 -16.37 8.78 -3.20
C ILE A 246 -17.65 9.52 -2.83
N ARG A 247 -18.79 8.82 -2.75
CA ARG A 247 -20.05 9.41 -2.28
C ARG A 247 -19.97 9.92 -0.85
N THR A 248 -19.26 9.22 0.03
CA THR A 248 -19.03 9.65 1.41
C THR A 248 -18.21 10.95 1.48
N ILE A 249 -17.19 11.10 0.64
CA ILE A 249 -16.44 12.35 0.50
C ILE A 249 -17.37 13.48 0.08
N LEU A 250 -18.14 13.28 -0.98
CA LEU A 250 -19.08 14.29 -1.48
C LEU A 250 -20.18 14.65 -0.47
N LEU A 251 -20.68 13.67 0.31
CA LEU A 251 -21.62 13.90 1.41
C LEU A 251 -21.00 14.81 2.47
N THR A 252 -19.78 14.50 2.89
CA THR A 252 -19.06 15.29 3.89
C THR A 252 -18.85 16.73 3.42
N LEU A 253 -18.45 16.92 2.18
CA LEU A 253 -18.26 18.26 1.60
C LEU A 253 -19.58 19.04 1.49
N ALA A 254 -20.67 18.40 1.08
CA ALA A 254 -22.00 19.01 1.01
C ALA A 254 -22.48 19.45 2.41
N THR A 255 -22.31 18.58 3.41
CA THR A 255 -22.67 18.89 4.82
C THR A 255 -21.88 20.07 5.36
N MET A 256 -20.59 20.15 5.11
CA MET A 256 -19.74 21.27 5.56
C MET A 256 -20.11 22.61 4.92
N ARG A 257 -20.59 22.59 3.68
CA ARG A 257 -21.06 23.82 3.00
C ARG A 257 -22.48 24.23 3.37
N GLY A 258 -23.18 23.41 4.16
CA GLY A 258 -24.59 23.63 4.51
C GLY A 258 -25.54 23.39 3.31
N ASP A 259 -25.11 22.59 2.32
CA ASP A 259 -25.96 22.16 1.19
C ASP A 259 -26.77 20.93 1.64
N ASP A 260 -27.75 21.17 2.50
CA ASP A 260 -28.54 20.10 3.13
C ASP A 260 -29.32 19.27 2.10
N GLU A 261 -29.79 19.89 1.01
CA GLU A 261 -30.52 19.18 -0.06
C GLU A 261 -29.62 18.16 -0.77
N ARG A 262 -28.41 18.56 -1.12
CA ARG A 262 -27.41 17.67 -1.75
C ARG A 262 -26.96 16.58 -0.77
N ALA A 263 -26.68 16.95 0.48
CA ALA A 263 -26.27 16.03 1.52
C ALA A 263 -27.33 14.95 1.75
N GLU A 264 -28.61 15.33 1.93
CA GLU A 264 -29.71 14.37 2.13
C GLU A 264 -29.89 13.43 0.92
N ARG A 265 -29.77 13.95 -0.30
CA ARG A 265 -29.88 13.14 -1.54
C ARG A 265 -28.77 12.09 -1.61
N ILE A 266 -27.53 12.45 -1.28
CA ILE A 266 -26.40 11.50 -1.28
C ILE A 266 -26.54 10.49 -0.14
N ALA A 267 -26.89 10.93 1.05
CA ALA A 267 -27.08 10.07 2.21
C ALA A 267 -28.20 9.04 2.00
N ARG A 268 -29.32 9.45 1.38
CA ARG A 268 -30.41 8.54 1.02
C ARG A 268 -29.90 7.44 0.08
N LYS A 269 -29.15 7.82 -0.95
CA LYS A 269 -28.60 6.87 -1.92
C LYS A 269 -27.63 5.89 -1.28
N LEU A 270 -26.73 6.35 -0.41
CA LEU A 270 -25.82 5.47 0.33
C LEU A 270 -26.59 4.45 1.20
N ARG A 271 -27.64 4.88 1.91
CA ARG A 271 -28.48 3.98 2.71
C ARG A 271 -29.23 2.95 1.87
N ASP A 272 -29.77 3.37 0.72
CA ASP A 272 -30.51 2.47 -0.18
C ASP A 272 -29.59 1.40 -0.79
N ASP A 273 -28.34 1.76 -1.08
CA ASP A 273 -27.34 0.87 -1.67
C ASP A 273 -26.67 -0.05 -0.63
N HIS A 274 -26.59 0.37 0.66
CA HIS A 274 -25.97 -0.34 1.78
C HIS A 274 -26.89 -0.45 3.00
N PRO A 275 -28.04 -1.13 2.90
CA PRO A 275 -29.05 -1.14 3.96
C PRO A 275 -28.58 -1.82 5.26
N ASP A 276 -27.66 -2.78 5.18
CA ASP A 276 -27.18 -3.55 6.33
C ASP A 276 -25.89 -2.98 6.92
N ASP A 277 -25.10 -2.25 6.13
CA ASP A 277 -23.75 -1.78 6.47
C ASP A 277 -23.64 -0.24 6.47
N TRP A 278 -24.74 0.47 6.44
CA TRP A 278 -24.76 1.94 6.40
C TRP A 278 -23.98 2.58 7.56
N GLU A 279 -24.08 2.01 8.77
CA GLU A 279 -23.38 2.52 9.95
C GLU A 279 -21.89 2.21 9.93
N ASP A 280 -21.47 1.22 9.14
CA ASP A 280 -20.08 0.82 8.94
C ASP A 280 -19.40 1.53 7.75
N CYS A 281 -20.11 2.43 7.03
CA CYS A 281 -19.50 3.28 6.03
C CYS A 281 -18.38 4.10 6.68
N ASP A 282 -17.14 3.83 6.27
CA ASP A 282 -15.94 4.49 6.84
C ASP A 282 -15.87 5.96 6.43
N PHE A 283 -16.35 6.83 7.30
CA PHE A 283 -16.25 8.29 7.16
C PHE A 283 -14.86 8.84 7.53
N THR A 284 -13.97 8.00 8.06
CA THR A 284 -12.68 8.43 8.62
C THR A 284 -11.82 9.15 7.60
N GLU A 285 -11.78 8.67 6.35
CA GLU A 285 -11.01 9.32 5.30
C GLU A 285 -11.60 10.66 4.90
N ALA A 286 -12.92 10.74 4.71
CA ALA A 286 -13.59 11.99 4.35
C ALA A 286 -13.39 13.05 5.44
N VAL A 287 -13.53 12.68 6.71
CA VAL A 287 -13.25 13.54 7.85
C VAL A 287 -11.78 13.91 7.91
N SER A 288 -10.87 12.98 7.63
CA SER A 288 -9.42 13.24 7.62
C SER A 288 -9.00 14.21 6.53
N ILE A 289 -9.56 14.09 5.31
CA ILE A 289 -9.32 15.04 4.20
C ILE A 289 -9.69 16.45 4.62
N VAL A 290 -10.86 16.61 5.22
CA VAL A 290 -11.39 17.89 5.68
C VAL A 290 -10.55 18.47 6.83
N ALA A 291 -10.27 17.67 7.86
CA ALA A 291 -9.50 18.11 9.01
C ALA A 291 -8.06 18.53 8.63
N GLN A 292 -7.43 17.83 7.70
CA GLN A 292 -6.09 18.18 7.21
C GLN A 292 -6.08 19.50 6.44
N ALA A 293 -7.14 19.79 5.67
CA ALA A 293 -7.24 21.04 4.94
C ALA A 293 -7.49 22.24 5.86
N GLU A 294 -8.31 22.07 6.90
CA GLU A 294 -8.55 23.13 7.90
C GLU A 294 -7.30 23.46 8.71
N MET A 295 -6.48 22.45 9.07
CA MET A 295 -5.20 22.69 9.77
C MET A 295 -4.15 23.36 8.88
N GLY A 296 -4.24 23.22 7.55
CA GLY A 296 -3.34 23.86 6.59
C GLY A 296 -3.61 25.35 6.41
N ASP A 297 -4.83 25.79 6.61
CA ASP A 297 -5.21 27.22 6.51
C ASP A 297 -4.82 28.03 7.78
N GLY A 298 -4.50 27.34 8.89
CA GLY A 298 -4.14 27.99 10.18
C GLY A 298 -2.66 28.39 10.31
N ASP A 299 -1.75 27.83 9.52
CA ASP A 299 -0.31 28.10 9.59
C ASP A 299 0.17 29.16 8.58
N ALA A 300 -0.74 29.84 7.87
CA ALA A 300 -0.44 30.88 6.87
C ALA A 300 -0.70 32.31 7.37
N VAL A 301 -0.62 32.56 8.71
CA VAL A 301 -0.70 33.92 9.30
C VAL A 301 0.57 34.22 10.07
#